data_c7cd7f0c616c8c342459ee7067a4ae1f
#
_entry.id   c7cd7f0c616c8c342459ee7067a4ae1f
#
_cell.length_a   1.000
_cell.length_b   1.000
_cell.length_c   1.000
_cell.angle_alpha   90.00
_cell.angle_beta   90.00
_cell.angle_gamma   90.00
#
_symmetry.space_group_name_H-M   'P 1'
#
loop_
_entity.id
_entity.type
_entity.pdbx_description
1 polymer ?
#
loop_
_entity_poly.entity_id
_entity_poly.type
_entity_poly.pdbx_seq_one_letter_code
_entity_poly.pdbx_strand_id
1 'polypeptide(L)'
;MAKTEILKCHCGSVELELTLPNGFENLRKCNCSICSRRNAVVASVSMNNLKVVKGETELREYTFNTHTAEHYFCSICGIYTHHQRRSVPSEYGFNIACVEGVKIENYKDIRYLDGRNNHPKNTD
;
A
#
# COMPACT_ATOMS: atom_id res chain seq x y z
N MET A 1 -17.44 -13.20 -8.07
CA MET A 1 -17.29 -13.44 -6.63
C MET A 1 -16.03 -12.73 -6.12
N ALA A 2 -16.17 -12.01 -5.03
CA ALA A 2 -15.03 -11.27 -4.49
C ALA A 2 -13.98 -12.23 -3.93
N LYS A 3 -12.71 -11.90 -4.16
CA LYS A 3 -11.59 -12.68 -3.65
C LYS A 3 -11.01 -12.00 -2.42
N THR A 4 -10.76 -12.77 -1.39
CA THR A 4 -10.18 -12.27 -0.14
C THR A 4 -8.71 -12.67 -0.08
N GLU A 5 -7.84 -11.68 0.20
CA GLU A 5 -6.41 -11.90 0.38
C GLU A 5 -5.99 -11.42 1.76
N ILE A 6 -4.92 -12.01 2.27
CA ILE A 6 -4.36 -11.65 3.57
C ILE A 6 -3.01 -10.99 3.36
N LEU A 7 -2.82 -9.82 3.98
CA LEU A 7 -1.56 -9.08 3.95
C LEU A 7 -0.98 -9.07 5.36
N LYS A 8 0.29 -9.42 5.50
CA LYS A 8 0.99 -9.42 6.79
C LYS A 8 2.29 -8.66 6.70
N CYS A 9 2.65 -7.98 7.78
CA CYS A 9 3.99 -7.43 7.92
C CYS A 9 4.97 -8.57 8.19
N HIS A 10 6.25 -8.28 8.20
CA HIS A 10 7.28 -9.30 8.35
C HIS A 10 7.18 -10.05 9.68
N CYS A 11 6.99 -9.33 10.79
CA CYS A 11 6.93 -9.97 12.10
C CYS A 11 5.57 -10.61 12.40
N GLY A 12 4.57 -10.39 11.55
CA GLY A 12 3.24 -10.96 11.74
C GLY A 12 2.36 -10.24 12.74
N SER A 13 2.85 -9.16 13.35
CA SER A 13 2.05 -8.41 14.33
C SER A 13 0.88 -7.65 13.69
N VAL A 14 1.01 -7.28 12.41
CA VAL A 14 -0.03 -6.58 11.67
C VAL A 14 -0.56 -7.49 10.57
N GLU A 15 -1.88 -7.63 10.53
CA GLU A 15 -2.54 -8.42 9.49
C GLU A 15 -3.75 -7.66 8.97
N LEU A 16 -3.84 -7.58 7.65
CA LEU A 16 -4.96 -6.94 6.95
C LEU A 16 -5.71 -7.96 6.13
N GLU A 17 -7.02 -7.78 6.04
CA GLU A 17 -7.85 -8.56 5.12
C GLU A 17 -8.29 -7.65 3.99
N LEU A 18 -8.06 -8.08 2.76
CA LEU A 18 -8.38 -7.31 1.56
C LEU A 18 -9.46 -8.05 0.78
N THR A 19 -10.54 -7.35 0.43
CA THR A 19 -11.55 -7.90 -0.48
C THR A 19 -11.31 -7.30 -1.85
N LEU A 20 -10.93 -8.13 -2.82
CA LEU A 20 -10.50 -7.69 -4.13
C LEU A 20 -11.42 -8.27 -5.19
N PRO A 21 -12.50 -7.57 -5.55
CA PRO A 21 -13.49 -8.10 -6.51
C PRO A 21 -12.87 -8.45 -7.87
N ASN A 22 -11.87 -7.70 -8.29
CA ASN A 22 -11.23 -7.86 -9.58
C ASN A 22 -9.75 -8.24 -9.46
N GLY A 23 -9.34 -8.78 -8.31
CA GLY A 23 -7.94 -9.13 -8.07
C GLY A 23 -7.08 -7.89 -7.83
N PHE A 24 -5.79 -8.01 -8.14
CA PHE A 24 -4.87 -6.88 -7.99
C PHE A 24 -5.07 -5.90 -9.14
N GLU A 25 -5.48 -4.68 -8.79
CA GLU A 25 -5.74 -3.63 -9.77
C GLU A 25 -4.71 -2.54 -9.67
N ASN A 26 -4.38 -1.96 -10.83
CA ASN A 26 -3.52 -0.78 -10.89
C ASN A 26 -2.15 -1.02 -10.25
N LEU A 27 -1.52 -2.13 -10.61
CA LEU A 27 -0.16 -2.45 -10.15
C LEU A 27 0.79 -1.36 -10.64
N ARG A 28 1.54 -0.77 -9.70
CA ARG A 28 2.37 0.37 -10.04
C ARG A 28 3.52 0.57 -9.08
N LYS A 29 4.54 1.28 -9.57
CA LYS A 29 5.59 1.89 -8.75
C LYS A 29 5.60 3.37 -9.05
N CYS A 30 5.86 4.17 -8.06
CA CYS A 30 5.95 5.61 -8.21
C CYS A 30 7.37 6.05 -7.86
N ASN A 31 7.86 7.11 -8.50
CA ASN A 31 9.19 7.66 -8.22
C ASN A 31 9.16 8.89 -7.32
N CYS A 32 8.04 9.19 -6.67
CA CYS A 32 7.98 10.29 -5.72
C CYS A 32 8.93 10.03 -4.54
N SER A 33 9.13 11.04 -3.70
CA SER A 33 10.18 10.98 -2.67
C SER A 33 10.06 9.78 -1.74
N ILE A 34 8.86 9.43 -1.32
CA ILE A 34 8.67 8.30 -0.41
C ILE A 34 8.60 6.98 -1.17
N CYS A 35 7.89 6.95 -2.30
CA CYS A 35 7.71 5.70 -3.04
C CYS A 35 9.02 5.19 -3.62
N SER A 36 9.91 6.10 -4.07
CA SER A 36 11.23 5.69 -4.58
C SER A 36 12.07 5.04 -3.49
N ARG A 37 11.94 5.49 -2.25
CA ARG A 37 12.69 4.92 -1.13
C ARG A 37 12.13 3.58 -0.69
N ARG A 38 10.81 3.44 -0.68
CA ARG A 38 10.18 2.16 -0.35
C ARG A 38 10.39 1.11 -1.44
N ASN A 39 10.40 1.57 -2.67
CA ASN A 39 10.53 0.70 -3.85
C ASN A 39 9.51 -0.44 -3.86
N ALA A 40 8.30 -0.17 -3.43
CA ALA A 40 7.25 -1.16 -3.32
C ALA A 40 6.36 -1.17 -4.54
N VAL A 41 5.91 -2.36 -4.95
CA VAL A 41 4.85 -2.50 -5.94
C VAL A 41 3.52 -2.43 -5.20
N VAL A 42 2.65 -1.54 -5.64
CA VAL A 42 1.42 -1.19 -4.95
C VAL A 42 0.23 -1.51 -5.85
N ALA A 43 -0.84 -2.00 -5.25
CA ALA A 43 -2.14 -2.15 -5.91
C ALA A 43 -3.17 -1.34 -5.15
N SER A 44 -4.32 -1.10 -5.77
CA SER A 44 -5.38 -0.29 -5.19
C SER A 44 -6.49 -1.14 -4.60
N VAL A 45 -7.08 -0.66 -3.52
CA VAL A 45 -8.27 -1.26 -2.91
C VAL A 45 -9.15 -0.16 -2.36
N SER A 46 -10.47 -0.31 -2.51
CA SER A 46 -11.43 0.61 -1.90
C SER A 46 -11.26 0.58 -0.38
N MET A 47 -11.40 1.75 0.26
CA MET A 47 -11.32 1.85 1.71
C MET A 47 -12.23 0.87 2.43
N ASN A 48 -13.42 0.62 1.87
CA ASN A 48 -14.39 -0.29 2.47
C ASN A 48 -13.97 -1.75 2.39
N ASN A 49 -12.97 -2.06 1.57
CA ASN A 49 -12.53 -3.43 1.32
C ASN A 49 -11.19 -3.78 1.97
N LEU A 50 -10.68 -2.91 2.82
CA LEU A 50 -9.48 -3.18 3.61
C LEU A 50 -9.85 -3.14 5.09
N LYS A 51 -9.51 -4.21 5.81
CA LYS A 51 -9.83 -4.32 7.22
C LYS A 51 -8.58 -4.73 7.99
N VAL A 52 -8.26 -4.01 9.06
CA VAL A 52 -7.18 -4.40 9.96
C VAL A 52 -7.74 -5.45 10.91
N VAL A 53 -7.29 -6.69 10.76
CA VAL A 53 -7.79 -7.79 11.58
C VAL A 53 -6.90 -8.10 12.77
N LYS A 54 -5.66 -7.60 12.75
CA LYS A 54 -4.71 -7.80 13.84
C LYS A 54 -3.69 -6.68 13.83
N GLY A 55 -3.32 -6.21 15.02
CA GLY A 55 -2.20 -5.30 15.17
C GLY A 55 -2.52 -3.84 14.92
N GLU A 56 -3.76 -3.42 15.11
CA GLU A 56 -4.12 -2.01 14.94
C GLU A 56 -3.27 -1.11 15.82
N THR A 57 -2.95 -1.53 17.04
CA THR A 57 -2.14 -0.74 17.96
C THR A 57 -0.67 -0.70 17.58
N GLU A 58 -0.20 -1.64 16.77
CA GLU A 58 1.18 -1.69 16.30
C GLU A 58 1.39 -0.90 15.02
N LEU A 59 0.32 -0.52 14.32
CA LEU A 59 0.44 0.33 13.14
C LEU A 59 0.80 1.74 13.55
N ARG A 60 1.71 2.34 12.79
CA ARG A 60 2.07 3.76 12.92
C ARG A 60 1.79 4.46 11.61
N GLU A 61 1.49 5.73 11.72
CA GLU A 61 1.19 6.58 10.58
C GLU A 61 2.30 7.58 10.36
N TYR A 62 2.70 7.76 9.10
CA TYR A 62 3.63 8.79 8.71
C TYR A 62 2.97 9.68 7.68
N THR A 63 2.99 10.98 7.90
CA THR A 63 2.51 11.97 6.94
C THR A 63 3.59 13.02 6.76
N PHE A 64 3.57 13.69 5.61
CA PHE A 64 4.54 14.74 5.33
C PHE A 64 3.96 15.70 4.31
N ASN A 65 4.62 16.85 4.16
CA ASN A 65 4.27 17.89 3.18
C ASN A 65 2.82 18.34 3.34
N THR A 66 1.91 17.96 2.45
CA THR A 66 0.50 18.37 2.55
C THR A 66 -0.27 17.59 3.61
N HIS A 67 0.29 16.50 4.13
CA HIS A 67 -0.33 15.61 5.13
C HIS A 67 -1.66 15.02 4.66
N THR A 68 -1.87 14.94 3.35
CA THR A 68 -3.09 14.36 2.78
C THR A 68 -3.00 12.84 2.72
N ALA A 69 -1.88 12.32 2.23
CA ALA A 69 -1.65 10.88 2.19
C ALA A 69 -1.18 10.41 3.57
N GLU A 70 -1.75 9.29 4.02
CA GLU A 70 -1.39 8.68 5.30
C GLU A 70 -0.72 7.34 5.01
N HIS A 71 0.54 7.21 5.45
CA HIS A 71 1.34 6.02 5.18
C HIS A 71 1.47 5.19 6.45
N TYR A 72 1.16 3.91 6.33
CA TYR A 72 1.10 3.02 7.51
C TYR A 72 2.19 1.97 7.45
N PHE A 73 2.77 1.68 8.59
CA PHE A 73 3.80 0.66 8.71
C PHE A 73 3.73 0.02 10.10
N CYS A 74 4.28 -1.20 10.19
CA CYS A 74 4.37 -1.88 11.49
C CYS A 74 5.46 -1.24 12.33
N SER A 75 5.12 -0.84 13.56
CA SER A 75 6.10 -0.21 14.45
C SER A 75 7.15 -1.19 14.96
N ILE A 76 6.88 -2.48 14.88
CA ILE A 76 7.79 -3.51 15.41
C ILE A 76 8.83 -3.89 14.37
N CYS A 77 8.42 -4.20 13.14
CA CYS A 77 9.35 -4.63 12.09
C CYS A 77 9.64 -3.56 11.04
N GLY A 78 8.89 -2.45 11.05
CA GLY A 78 9.13 -1.33 10.15
C GLY A 78 8.59 -1.51 8.74
N ILE A 79 7.93 -2.60 8.44
CA ILE A 79 7.47 -2.88 7.06
C ILE A 79 6.25 -2.04 6.73
N TYR A 80 6.35 -1.33 5.61
CA TYR A 80 5.23 -0.59 5.03
C TYR A 80 4.15 -1.56 4.59
N THR A 81 2.91 -1.29 5.00
CA THR A 81 1.76 -2.15 4.66
C THR A 81 0.84 -1.51 3.64
N HIS A 82 0.41 -0.29 3.88
CA HIS A 82 -0.56 0.37 3.00
C HIS A 82 -0.52 1.88 3.24
N HIS A 83 -1.21 2.62 2.36
CA HIS A 83 -1.34 4.06 2.54
C HIS A 83 -2.67 4.53 1.95
N GLN A 84 -3.20 5.62 2.48
CA GLN A 84 -4.34 6.32 1.89
C GLN A 84 -3.80 7.17 0.74
N ARG A 85 -4.40 7.03 -0.43
CA ARG A 85 -3.92 7.72 -1.63
C ARG A 85 -4.26 9.20 -1.57
N ARG A 86 -3.30 10.06 -1.95
CA ARG A 86 -3.54 11.50 -2.03
C ARG A 86 -4.48 11.84 -3.20
N SER A 87 -4.25 11.23 -4.34
CA SER A 87 -5.01 11.53 -5.55
C SER A 87 -6.41 10.92 -5.57
N VAL A 88 -6.60 9.83 -4.83
CA VAL A 88 -7.91 9.17 -4.70
C VAL A 88 -8.11 8.81 -3.23
N PRO A 89 -8.56 9.77 -2.40
CA PRO A 89 -8.64 9.54 -0.95
C PRO A 89 -9.59 8.42 -0.51
N SER A 90 -10.47 7.97 -1.38
CA SER A 90 -11.37 6.85 -1.08
C SER A 90 -10.73 5.49 -1.29
N GLU A 91 -9.44 5.46 -1.68
CA GLU A 91 -8.71 4.23 -1.90
C GLU A 91 -7.47 4.14 -1.03
N TYR A 92 -7.12 2.92 -0.67
CA TYR A 92 -5.79 2.60 -0.15
C TYR A 92 -4.94 2.02 -1.27
N GLY A 93 -3.62 2.32 -1.21
CA GLY A 93 -2.64 1.54 -1.93
C GLY A 93 -2.03 0.55 -0.95
N PHE A 94 -1.83 -0.70 -1.35
CA PHE A 94 -1.25 -1.70 -0.46
C PHE A 94 -0.03 -2.36 -1.09
N ASN A 95 0.88 -2.79 -0.22
CA ASN A 95 2.15 -3.38 -0.61
C ASN A 95 1.93 -4.85 -0.98
N ILE A 96 1.94 -5.16 -2.28
CA ILE A 96 1.60 -6.52 -2.70
C ILE A 96 2.64 -7.56 -2.25
N ALA A 97 3.87 -7.13 -1.97
CA ALA A 97 4.89 -8.05 -1.47
C ALA A 97 4.53 -8.64 -0.10
N CYS A 98 3.64 -7.97 0.64
CA CYS A 98 3.18 -8.44 1.95
C CYS A 98 1.97 -9.36 1.87
N VAL A 99 1.37 -9.50 0.69
CA VAL A 99 0.22 -10.38 0.51
C VAL A 99 0.69 -11.83 0.50
N GLU A 100 0.04 -12.66 1.31
CA GLU A 100 0.42 -14.07 1.45
C GLU A 100 0.35 -14.78 0.10
N GLY A 101 1.42 -15.50 -0.24
CA GLY A 101 1.49 -16.27 -1.47
C GLY A 101 1.93 -15.49 -2.69
N VAL A 102 2.12 -14.18 -2.59
CA VAL A 102 2.55 -13.37 -3.73
C VAL A 102 4.06 -13.48 -3.91
N LYS A 103 4.47 -13.67 -5.17
CA LYS A 103 5.87 -13.59 -5.60
C LYS A 103 5.97 -12.43 -6.57
N ILE A 104 6.67 -11.38 -6.18
CA ILE A 104 6.76 -10.15 -6.99
C ILE A 104 7.29 -10.44 -8.38
N GLU A 105 8.24 -11.35 -8.49
CA GLU A 105 8.85 -11.68 -9.79
C GLU A 105 7.85 -12.22 -10.80
N ASN A 106 6.67 -12.65 -10.37
CA ASN A 106 5.63 -13.15 -11.27
C ASN A 106 4.77 -12.05 -11.87
N TYR A 107 4.96 -10.79 -11.44
CA TYR A 107 4.15 -9.67 -11.89
C TYR A 107 4.97 -8.78 -12.80
N LYS A 108 4.59 -8.71 -14.08
CA LYS A 108 5.36 -8.00 -15.10
C LYS A 108 4.69 -6.76 -15.65
N ASP A 109 3.37 -6.66 -15.52
CA ASP A 109 2.63 -5.52 -16.05
C ASP A 109 2.51 -4.42 -14.98
N ILE A 110 3.65 -3.91 -14.55
CA ILE A 110 3.72 -2.90 -13.51
C ILE A 110 3.92 -1.55 -14.17
N ARG A 111 3.01 -0.61 -13.91
CA ARG A 111 3.12 0.75 -14.40
C ARG A 111 4.13 1.52 -13.56
N TYR A 112 4.88 2.40 -14.24
CA TYR A 112 5.80 3.30 -13.56
C TYR A 112 5.24 4.71 -13.64
N LEU A 113 4.96 5.32 -12.49
CA LEU A 113 4.37 6.64 -12.40
C LEU A 113 5.45 7.67 -12.09
N ASP A 114 5.38 8.81 -12.79
CA ASP A 114 6.31 9.91 -12.55
C ASP A 114 5.71 10.88 -11.52
N GLY A 115 5.63 10.42 -10.28
CA GLY A 115 5.11 11.23 -9.20
C GLY A 115 6.03 12.40 -8.85
N ARG A 116 7.34 12.26 -9.13
CA ARG A 116 8.30 13.31 -8.85
C ARG A 116 7.96 14.59 -9.60
N ASN A 117 7.47 14.47 -10.84
CA ASN A 117 7.13 15.61 -11.67
C ASN A 117 5.63 15.92 -11.72
N ASN A 118 4.79 14.99 -11.35
CA ASN A 118 3.34 15.09 -11.52
C ASN A 118 2.56 15.30 -10.23
N HIS A 119 3.21 15.14 -9.08
CA HIS A 119 2.55 15.38 -7.79
C HIS A 119 3.01 16.73 -7.24
N PRO A 120 2.10 17.55 -6.71
CA PRO A 120 2.50 18.79 -6.07
C PRO A 120 3.50 18.51 -4.94
N LYS A 121 4.65 19.18 -5.01
CA LYS A 121 5.70 19.08 -3.98
C LYS A 121 6.16 17.63 -3.74
N ASN A 122 6.02 16.78 -4.78
CA ASN A 122 6.50 15.40 -4.75
C ASN A 122 5.86 14.55 -3.66
N THR A 123 4.59 14.78 -3.37
CA THR A 123 3.85 14.02 -2.35
C THR A 123 2.86 13.08 -2.99
N ASP A 124 2.57 12.03 -2.26
CA ASP A 124 1.45 11.19 -2.58
C ASP A 124 0.92 10.54 -1.31
#